data_24372ec253435ea01328dfeaf990bf08
#
_entry.id   24372ec253435ea01328dfeaf990bf08
#
_cell.length_a   1.000
_cell.length_b   1.000
_cell.length_c   1.000
_cell.angle_alpha   90.00
_cell.angle_beta   90.00
_cell.angle_gamma   90.00
#
_symmetry.space_group_name_H-M   'P 1'
#
loop_
_entity.id
_entity.type
_entity.pdbx_description
1 polymer ?
#
loop_
_entity_poly.entity_id
_entity_poly.type
_entity_poly.pdbx_seq_one_letter_code
_entity_poly.pdbx_strand_id
1 'polypeptide(L)'
;ISERENENNPDLTNKISGGFEYNKNDLILISAIGYDYLLKSRSESIDISYQFPDSHIYKSTHDFKDEKLEKESYNIYSSNKSVDYSLKYKNGYDLDYLPYLKLDFNKIYNFKTDIGFGILKEGDTRLKKTRFDLGYNNRINLFKNFYFEIDEKYIHNFYQKENDDQINNYQALLSNLTLGTDLKINQKIDLNASLDWRKNITKGNYLISNDEIDVKDSLNHNISVKLKTPQLQSHIYLKNSGKYDLREQEWDELKINIIRKLDCHSFSFSYEIIENAFSIEFSIF
;
A
#
# COMPACT_ATOMS: atom_id res chain seq x y z
N ILE A 1 25.24 -16.51 10.33
CA ILE A 1 24.73 -16.92 11.66
C ILE A 1 24.59 -15.63 12.45
N SER A 2 23.37 -15.24 12.78
CA SER A 2 23.12 -14.08 13.64
C SER A 2 22.39 -14.55 14.88
N GLU A 3 23.00 -14.37 16.05
CA GLU A 3 22.31 -14.44 17.34
C GLU A 3 21.85 -13.04 17.74
N ARG A 4 20.60 -12.89 18.13
CA ARG A 4 20.11 -11.70 18.83
C ARG A 4 19.49 -12.13 20.14
N GLU A 5 20.16 -11.78 21.22
CA GLU A 5 19.59 -11.80 22.56
C GLU A 5 18.99 -10.42 22.87
N ASN A 6 17.78 -10.40 23.36
CA ASN A 6 17.12 -9.18 23.79
C ASN A 6 16.42 -9.48 25.14
N GLU A 7 17.01 -9.04 26.23
CA GLU A 7 16.67 -9.47 27.60
C GLU A 7 15.37 -8.91 28.18
N ASN A 8 14.62 -8.06 27.47
CA ASN A 8 13.50 -7.32 28.08
C ASN A 8 12.12 -7.56 27.46
N ASN A 9 11.93 -8.60 26.66
CA ASN A 9 10.63 -8.89 26.05
C ASN A 9 10.27 -10.38 26.23
N PRO A 10 9.13 -10.73 26.88
CA PRO A 10 8.74 -12.13 27.10
C PRO A 10 8.42 -12.91 25.80
N ASP A 11 8.33 -12.23 24.66
CA ASP A 11 8.13 -12.85 23.34
C ASP A 11 9.45 -13.15 22.61
N LEU A 12 10.56 -13.22 23.31
CA LEU A 12 11.86 -13.42 22.73
C LEU A 12 12.08 -14.84 22.28
N THR A 13 12.19 -14.97 21.00
CA THR A 13 12.58 -16.18 20.31
C THR A 13 14.09 -16.19 20.09
N ASN A 14 14.78 -17.14 20.71
CA ASN A 14 16.18 -17.43 20.34
C ASN A 14 16.14 -18.21 19.02
N LYS A 15 16.38 -17.50 17.92
CA LYS A 15 16.36 -18.10 16.58
C LYS A 15 17.75 -18.21 16.01
N ILE A 16 18.10 -19.37 15.51
CA ILE A 16 19.22 -19.55 14.60
C ILE A 16 18.64 -19.72 13.20
N SER A 17 19.14 -18.96 12.24
CA SER A 17 18.73 -19.08 10.84
C SER A 17 19.95 -19.14 9.92
N GLY A 18 19.83 -19.89 8.86
CA GLY A 18 20.80 -19.96 7.77
C GLY A 18 20.06 -20.14 6.45
N GLY A 19 20.68 -19.76 5.36
CA GLY A 19 20.06 -19.91 4.06
C GLY A 19 21.10 -19.90 2.94
N PHE A 20 20.66 -20.19 1.73
CA PHE A 20 21.43 -20.02 0.53
C PHE A 20 20.60 -19.30 -0.55
N GLU A 21 21.31 -18.60 -1.39
CA GLU A 21 20.76 -17.97 -2.60
C GLU A 21 21.51 -18.54 -3.80
N TYR A 22 20.75 -18.96 -4.81
CA TYR A 22 21.27 -19.34 -6.10
C TYR A 22 20.67 -18.43 -7.15
N ASN A 23 21.54 -17.77 -7.88
CA ASN A 23 21.14 -16.86 -8.97
C ASN A 23 21.93 -17.23 -10.23
N LYS A 24 21.22 -17.68 -11.26
CA LYS A 24 21.81 -17.99 -12.55
C LYS A 24 20.84 -17.62 -13.66
N ASN A 25 21.29 -16.72 -14.54
CA ASN A 25 20.48 -16.18 -15.63
C ASN A 25 19.14 -15.62 -15.09
N ASP A 26 18.03 -16.19 -15.54
CA ASP A 26 16.67 -15.75 -15.22
C ASP A 26 16.05 -16.50 -14.03
N LEU A 27 16.81 -17.39 -13.37
CA LEU A 27 16.36 -18.17 -12.22
C LEU A 27 17.01 -17.67 -10.93
N ILE A 28 16.19 -17.33 -9.97
CA ILE A 28 16.59 -17.02 -8.60
C ILE A 28 15.91 -18.02 -7.67
N LEU A 29 16.69 -18.71 -6.86
CA LEU A 29 16.22 -19.61 -5.82
C LEU A 29 16.79 -19.13 -4.48
N ILE A 30 15.92 -18.89 -3.53
CA ILE A 30 16.28 -18.53 -2.17
C ILE A 30 15.68 -19.59 -1.24
N SER A 31 16.49 -20.13 -0.35
CA SER A 31 16.01 -21.03 0.71
C SER A 31 16.56 -20.56 2.05
N ALA A 32 15.73 -20.55 3.05
CA ALA A 32 16.11 -20.24 4.43
C ALA A 32 15.55 -21.31 5.38
N ILE A 33 16.35 -21.64 6.39
CA ILE A 33 15.98 -22.56 7.47
C ILE A 33 16.21 -21.84 8.78
N GLY A 34 15.22 -21.87 9.68
CA GLY A 34 15.30 -21.31 11.01
C GLY A 34 14.87 -22.33 12.07
N TYR A 35 15.46 -22.24 13.23
CA TYR A 35 15.03 -22.99 14.41
C TYR A 35 14.83 -22.07 15.59
N ASP A 36 13.67 -22.17 16.21
CA ASP A 36 13.30 -21.43 17.41
C ASP A 36 13.45 -22.34 18.63
N TYR A 37 14.42 -22.05 19.49
CA TYR A 37 14.73 -22.86 20.65
C TYR A 37 13.67 -22.81 21.75
N LEU A 38 12.98 -21.68 21.89
CA LEU A 38 11.94 -21.53 22.91
C LEU A 38 10.67 -22.27 22.50
N LEU A 39 10.25 -22.09 21.25
CA LEU A 39 9.08 -22.77 20.72
C LEU A 39 9.36 -24.19 20.28
N LYS A 40 10.65 -24.61 20.21
CA LYS A 40 11.11 -25.91 19.68
C LYS A 40 10.53 -26.19 18.29
N SER A 41 10.41 -25.14 17.45
CA SER A 41 9.83 -25.23 16.12
C SER A 41 10.86 -24.95 15.06
N ARG A 42 10.78 -25.68 13.94
CA ARG A 42 11.59 -25.49 12.74
C ARG A 42 10.77 -24.75 11.70
N SER A 43 11.35 -23.71 11.11
CA SER A 43 10.77 -22.99 9.97
C SER A 43 11.67 -23.12 8.74
N GLU A 44 11.07 -23.30 7.59
CA GLU A 44 11.76 -23.37 6.30
C GLU A 44 10.99 -22.51 5.32
N SER A 45 11.70 -21.78 4.44
CA SER A 45 11.10 -21.07 3.33
C SER A 45 11.84 -21.38 2.04
N ILE A 46 11.10 -21.48 0.95
CA ILE A 46 11.62 -21.65 -0.40
C ILE A 46 10.96 -20.63 -1.30
N ASP A 47 11.76 -19.72 -1.86
CA ASP A 47 11.32 -18.73 -2.83
C ASP A 47 11.94 -19.04 -4.19
N ILE A 48 11.10 -19.12 -5.21
CA ILE A 48 11.53 -19.34 -6.59
C ILE A 48 11.03 -18.17 -7.42
N SER A 49 11.93 -17.55 -8.17
CA SER A 49 11.58 -16.53 -9.18
C SER A 49 12.22 -16.91 -10.51
N TYR A 50 11.42 -16.95 -11.56
CA TYR A 50 11.88 -17.23 -12.91
C TYR A 50 11.31 -16.21 -13.90
N GLN A 51 12.19 -15.62 -14.68
CA GLN A 51 11.83 -14.69 -15.76
C GLN A 51 11.88 -15.40 -17.10
N PHE A 52 10.75 -15.43 -17.79
CA PHE A 52 10.66 -15.98 -19.15
C PHE A 52 11.17 -14.96 -20.18
N PRO A 53 11.67 -15.41 -21.34
CA PRO A 53 12.17 -14.51 -22.38
C PRO A 53 11.13 -13.54 -22.94
N ASP A 54 9.86 -13.85 -22.85
CA ASP A 54 8.72 -13.07 -23.33
C ASP A 54 8.14 -12.08 -22.30
N SER A 55 8.93 -11.71 -21.27
CA SER A 55 8.57 -10.75 -20.23
C SER A 55 7.57 -11.26 -19.19
N HIS A 56 7.29 -12.56 -19.14
CA HIS A 56 6.52 -13.14 -18.06
C HIS A 56 7.44 -13.44 -16.87
N ILE A 57 6.92 -13.26 -15.68
CA ILE A 57 7.64 -13.59 -14.44
C ILE A 57 6.75 -14.51 -13.61
N TYR A 58 7.34 -15.63 -13.21
CA TYR A 58 6.75 -16.54 -12.25
C TYR A 58 7.43 -16.36 -10.91
N LYS A 59 6.64 -16.32 -9.85
CA LYS A 59 7.13 -16.37 -8.47
C LYS A 59 6.32 -17.36 -7.66
N SER A 60 7.00 -18.15 -6.84
CA SER A 60 6.36 -18.96 -5.82
C SER A 60 7.10 -18.85 -4.50
N THR A 61 6.35 -18.91 -3.42
CA THR A 61 6.85 -18.91 -2.04
C THR A 61 6.19 -20.06 -1.30
N HIS A 62 6.97 -20.84 -0.58
CA HIS A 62 6.51 -21.95 0.24
C HIS A 62 7.11 -21.82 1.63
N ASP A 63 6.26 -21.68 2.64
CA ASP A 63 6.67 -21.63 4.04
C ASP A 63 6.24 -22.92 4.74
N PHE A 64 7.19 -23.57 5.42
CA PHE A 64 6.96 -24.77 6.18
C PHE A 64 7.23 -24.52 7.66
N LYS A 65 6.47 -25.17 8.52
CA LYS A 65 6.73 -25.24 9.94
C LYS A 65 6.60 -26.68 10.40
N ASP A 66 7.63 -27.18 11.09
CA ASP A 66 7.70 -28.55 11.58
C ASP A 66 7.35 -29.57 10.46
N GLU A 67 7.96 -29.37 9.29
CA GLU A 67 7.79 -30.18 8.06
C GLU A 67 6.39 -30.11 7.41
N LYS A 68 5.50 -29.26 7.91
CA LYS A 68 4.18 -29.04 7.32
C LYS A 68 4.17 -27.74 6.54
N LEU A 69 3.59 -27.78 5.35
CA LEU A 69 3.34 -26.59 4.55
C LEU A 69 2.30 -25.72 5.25
N GLU A 70 2.69 -24.54 5.71
CA GLU A 70 1.78 -23.56 6.34
C GLU A 70 1.24 -22.55 5.34
N LYS A 71 2.14 -22.06 4.48
CA LYS A 71 1.76 -21.02 3.50
C LYS A 71 2.34 -21.35 2.14
N GLU A 72 1.57 -21.05 1.13
CA GLU A 72 2.02 -21.13 -0.27
C GLU A 72 1.47 -19.97 -1.08
N SER A 73 2.27 -19.48 -2.01
CA SER A 73 1.82 -18.49 -2.97
C SER A 73 2.42 -18.75 -4.35
N TYR A 74 1.61 -18.50 -5.36
CA TYR A 74 2.02 -18.52 -6.76
C TYR A 74 1.56 -17.24 -7.42
N ASN A 75 2.44 -16.60 -8.14
CA ASN A 75 2.13 -15.38 -8.88
C ASN A 75 2.77 -15.45 -10.26
N ILE A 76 1.94 -15.37 -11.29
CA ILE A 76 2.38 -15.19 -12.67
C ILE A 76 1.98 -13.80 -13.08
N TYR A 77 2.93 -13.00 -13.53
CA TYR A 77 2.65 -11.67 -14.01
C TYR A 77 3.48 -11.36 -15.24
N SER A 78 2.95 -10.49 -16.07
CA SER A 78 3.63 -9.91 -17.21
C SER A 78 3.50 -8.41 -17.16
N SER A 79 4.56 -7.74 -17.54
CA SER A 79 4.58 -6.29 -17.72
C SER A 79 4.82 -5.99 -19.19
N ASN A 80 3.78 -5.49 -19.86
CA ASN A 80 3.86 -5.05 -21.23
C ASN A 80 3.57 -3.54 -21.30
N LYS A 81 3.97 -2.87 -22.38
CA LYS A 81 3.80 -1.41 -22.55
C LYS A 81 2.35 -0.93 -22.44
N SER A 82 1.38 -1.80 -22.67
CA SER A 82 -0.04 -1.43 -22.72
C SER A 82 -0.89 -2.10 -21.64
N VAL A 83 -0.58 -3.32 -21.27
CA VAL A 83 -1.36 -4.10 -20.30
C VAL A 83 -0.43 -4.92 -19.44
N ASP A 84 -0.56 -4.74 -18.14
CA ASP A 84 0.06 -5.62 -17.16
C ASP A 84 -1.01 -6.58 -16.63
N TYR A 85 -0.67 -7.84 -16.44
CA TYR A 85 -1.57 -8.77 -15.80
C TYR A 85 -0.88 -9.53 -14.68
N SER A 86 -1.66 -9.92 -13.68
CA SER A 86 -1.21 -10.84 -12.65
C SER A 86 -2.28 -11.86 -12.32
N LEU A 87 -1.89 -13.12 -12.27
CA LEU A 87 -2.70 -14.20 -11.73
C LEU A 87 -2.08 -14.65 -10.41
N LYS A 88 -2.83 -14.57 -9.33
CA LYS A 88 -2.37 -14.86 -7.97
C LYS A 88 -3.15 -16.03 -7.38
N TYR A 89 -2.42 -16.89 -6.71
CA TYR A 89 -2.95 -17.88 -5.78
C TYR A 89 -2.19 -17.75 -4.47
N LYS A 90 -2.88 -17.75 -3.36
CA LYS A 90 -2.31 -17.76 -2.00
C LYS A 90 -3.17 -18.62 -1.11
N ASN A 91 -2.55 -19.40 -0.25
CA ASN A 91 -3.22 -20.23 0.74
C ASN A 91 -2.44 -20.22 2.06
N GLY A 92 -3.13 -20.22 3.19
CA GLY A 92 -2.53 -20.18 4.52
C GLY A 92 -2.20 -18.75 5.02
N TYR A 93 -2.68 -17.72 4.35
CA TYR A 93 -2.51 -16.31 4.75
C TYR A 93 -3.80 -15.78 5.40
N ASP A 94 -3.72 -14.59 5.98
CA ASP A 94 -4.91 -13.92 6.54
C ASP A 94 -5.96 -13.65 5.45
N LEU A 95 -5.51 -13.45 4.22
CA LEU A 95 -6.36 -13.37 3.04
C LEU A 95 -5.81 -14.28 1.94
N ASP A 96 -6.54 -15.35 1.66
CA ASP A 96 -6.23 -16.29 0.59
C ASP A 96 -6.82 -15.81 -0.74
N TYR A 97 -6.11 -16.05 -1.83
CA TYR A 97 -6.53 -15.81 -3.22
C TYR A 97 -6.72 -17.14 -3.94
N LEU A 98 -7.95 -17.47 -4.38
CA LEU A 98 -8.34 -18.78 -4.87
C LEU A 98 -9.05 -18.78 -6.23
N PRO A 99 -8.45 -18.60 -7.36
CA PRO A 99 -7.42 -17.68 -7.81
C PRO A 99 -7.92 -16.22 -7.95
N TYR A 100 -7.02 -15.28 -8.15
CA TYR A 100 -7.37 -13.88 -8.41
C TYR A 100 -6.60 -13.35 -9.64
N LEU A 101 -7.34 -12.87 -10.64
CA LEU A 101 -6.79 -12.24 -11.84
C LEU A 101 -6.88 -10.73 -11.71
N LYS A 102 -5.80 -10.02 -11.97
CA LYS A 102 -5.77 -8.56 -12.10
C LYS A 102 -5.20 -8.17 -13.46
N LEU A 103 -5.86 -7.24 -14.12
CA LEU A 103 -5.44 -6.62 -15.36
C LEU A 103 -5.28 -5.12 -15.11
N ASP A 104 -4.09 -4.59 -15.36
CA ASP A 104 -3.78 -3.17 -15.26
C ASP A 104 -3.51 -2.63 -16.67
N PHE A 105 -4.35 -1.75 -17.15
CA PHE A 105 -4.24 -1.11 -18.46
C PHE A 105 -3.47 0.20 -18.32
N ASN A 106 -2.19 0.17 -18.66
CA ASN A 106 -1.23 1.24 -18.39
C ASN A 106 -1.17 2.28 -19.49
N LYS A 107 -2.04 2.73 -20.17
CA LYS A 107 -2.00 3.79 -21.21
C LYS A 107 -2.92 3.53 -22.39
N ILE A 108 -4.17 3.43 -22.16
CA ILE A 108 -5.12 3.71 -23.22
C ILE A 108 -5.46 5.20 -23.11
N TYR A 109 -4.95 6.05 -23.98
CA TYR A 109 -5.23 7.51 -24.02
C TYR A 109 -4.95 8.29 -22.72
N ASN A 110 -3.82 8.03 -22.06
CA ASN A 110 -3.47 8.62 -20.76
C ASN A 110 -4.34 8.18 -19.57
N PHE A 111 -5.19 7.20 -19.75
CA PHE A 111 -5.97 6.59 -18.67
C PHE A 111 -5.24 5.38 -18.10
N LYS A 112 -5.27 5.26 -16.80
CA LYS A 112 -4.92 4.02 -16.11
C LYS A 112 -6.21 3.40 -15.60
N THR A 113 -6.47 2.17 -15.98
CA THR A 113 -7.64 1.42 -15.54
C THR A 113 -7.20 0.06 -15.07
N ASP A 114 -7.69 -0.38 -13.94
CA ASP A 114 -7.46 -1.73 -13.47
C ASP A 114 -8.78 -2.49 -13.31
N ILE A 115 -8.73 -3.77 -13.62
CA ILE A 115 -9.85 -4.69 -13.43
C ILE A 115 -9.34 -5.89 -12.66
N GLY A 116 -9.97 -6.20 -11.55
CA GLY A 116 -9.68 -7.35 -10.72
C GLY A 116 -10.89 -8.28 -10.61
N PHE A 117 -10.65 -9.59 -10.71
CA PHE A 117 -11.68 -10.59 -10.52
C PHE A 117 -11.10 -11.85 -9.90
N GLY A 118 -11.79 -12.39 -8.89
CA GLY A 118 -11.34 -13.65 -8.30
C GLY A 118 -12.12 -14.06 -7.06
N ILE A 119 -11.70 -15.17 -6.49
CA ILE A 119 -12.24 -15.73 -5.27
C ILE A 119 -11.23 -15.48 -4.16
N LEU A 120 -11.69 -14.97 -3.04
CA LEU A 120 -10.88 -14.72 -1.85
C LEU A 120 -11.53 -15.41 -0.65
N LYS A 121 -10.70 -15.81 0.32
CA LYS A 121 -11.11 -16.40 1.58
C LYS A 121 -10.32 -15.77 2.70
N GLU A 122 -10.96 -15.39 3.78
CA GLU A 122 -10.30 -14.85 4.97
C GLU A 122 -9.96 -15.98 5.93
N GLY A 123 -8.66 -16.24 6.11
CA GLY A 123 -8.10 -17.15 7.11
C GLY A 123 -8.93 -18.39 7.37
N ASP A 124 -9.18 -18.66 8.65
CA ASP A 124 -9.94 -19.82 9.11
C ASP A 124 -11.46 -19.71 8.96
N THR A 125 -11.94 -18.58 8.43
CA THR A 125 -13.38 -18.42 8.18
C THR A 125 -13.81 -19.30 7.01
N ARG A 126 -14.99 -19.92 7.11
CA ARG A 126 -15.60 -20.64 6.00
C ARG A 126 -16.27 -19.72 4.99
N LEU A 127 -15.94 -18.43 5.05
CA LEU A 127 -16.51 -17.40 4.21
C LEU A 127 -15.65 -17.22 2.97
N LYS A 128 -16.24 -17.41 1.81
CA LYS A 128 -15.65 -17.12 0.51
C LYS A 128 -16.30 -15.88 -0.07
N LYS A 129 -15.55 -15.09 -0.79
CA LYS A 129 -16.07 -13.98 -1.58
C LYS A 129 -15.60 -14.04 -3.01
N THR A 130 -16.50 -13.78 -3.93
CA THR A 130 -16.14 -13.42 -5.30
C THR A 130 -16.04 -11.90 -5.35
N ARG A 131 -14.92 -11.39 -5.81
CA ARG A 131 -14.63 -9.97 -5.87
C ARG A 131 -14.44 -9.52 -7.30
N PHE A 132 -15.06 -8.41 -7.62
CA PHE A 132 -14.84 -7.63 -8.83
C PHE A 132 -14.38 -6.23 -8.43
N ASP A 133 -13.25 -5.79 -8.98
CA ASP A 133 -12.70 -4.46 -8.81
C ASP A 133 -12.61 -3.77 -10.18
N LEU A 134 -12.95 -2.50 -10.21
CA LEU A 134 -12.71 -1.62 -11.35
C LEU A 134 -12.10 -0.32 -10.83
N GLY A 135 -10.88 -0.03 -11.23
CA GLY A 135 -10.16 1.18 -10.90
C GLY A 135 -9.99 2.09 -12.12
N TYR A 136 -10.01 3.38 -11.86
CA TYR A 136 -9.76 4.42 -12.84
C TYR A 136 -8.93 5.52 -12.22
N ASN A 137 -7.78 5.82 -12.82
CA ASN A 137 -6.95 6.94 -12.40
C ASN A 137 -6.54 7.76 -13.62
N ASN A 138 -6.71 9.06 -13.55
CA ASN A 138 -6.28 9.97 -14.60
C ASN A 138 -5.85 11.32 -14.03
N ARG A 139 -4.74 11.85 -14.56
CA ARG A 139 -4.26 13.20 -14.26
C ARG A 139 -4.29 14.04 -15.52
N ILE A 140 -5.05 15.11 -15.50
CA ILE A 140 -5.22 16.07 -16.59
C ILE A 140 -4.49 17.36 -16.21
N ASN A 141 -3.53 17.78 -17.00
CA ASN A 141 -2.90 19.07 -16.83
C ASN A 141 -3.81 20.13 -17.47
N LEU A 142 -4.39 21.00 -16.64
CA LEU A 142 -5.29 22.08 -17.07
C LEU A 142 -4.50 23.22 -17.70
N PHE A 143 -3.39 23.61 -17.03
CA PHE A 143 -2.46 24.64 -17.47
C PHE A 143 -1.03 24.18 -17.14
N LYS A 144 -0.04 24.98 -17.51
CA LYS A 144 1.38 24.62 -17.35
C LYS A 144 1.75 24.05 -15.96
N ASN A 145 1.08 24.49 -14.90
CA ASN A 145 1.43 24.13 -13.52
C ASN A 145 0.22 23.69 -12.70
N PHE A 146 -0.98 23.63 -13.30
CA PHE A 146 -2.19 23.19 -12.62
C PHE A 146 -2.65 21.86 -13.19
N TYR A 147 -3.08 20.97 -12.31
CA TYR A 147 -3.60 19.66 -12.69
C TYR A 147 -4.88 19.33 -11.94
N PHE A 148 -5.66 18.49 -12.57
CA PHE A 148 -6.81 17.83 -11.98
C PHE A 148 -6.58 16.32 -12.06
N GLU A 149 -6.75 15.62 -10.96
CA GLU A 149 -6.59 14.17 -10.88
C GLU A 149 -7.88 13.53 -10.37
N ILE A 150 -8.28 12.46 -11.03
CA ILE A 150 -9.41 11.63 -10.66
C ILE A 150 -8.85 10.26 -10.33
N ASP A 151 -9.19 9.75 -9.14
CA ASP A 151 -8.89 8.38 -8.74
C ASP A 151 -10.17 7.76 -8.19
N GLU A 152 -10.73 6.83 -8.95
CA GLU A 152 -11.98 6.17 -8.63
C GLU A 152 -11.79 4.67 -8.60
N LYS A 153 -12.40 4.01 -7.61
CA LYS A 153 -12.39 2.57 -7.49
C LYS A 153 -13.77 2.06 -7.10
N TYR A 154 -14.31 1.21 -7.94
CA TYR A 154 -15.51 0.44 -7.65
C TYR A 154 -15.13 -0.97 -7.20
N ILE A 155 -15.73 -1.43 -6.13
CA ILE A 155 -15.55 -2.77 -5.56
C ILE A 155 -16.93 -3.42 -5.43
N HIS A 156 -17.04 -4.66 -5.88
CA HIS A 156 -18.25 -5.46 -5.67
C HIS A 156 -17.85 -6.85 -5.15
N ASN A 157 -18.30 -7.15 -3.96
CA ASN A 157 -18.08 -8.43 -3.29
C ASN A 157 -19.38 -9.21 -3.18
N PHE A 158 -19.35 -10.47 -3.58
CA PHE A 158 -20.42 -11.46 -3.36
C PHE A 158 -19.91 -12.45 -2.32
N TYR A 159 -20.51 -12.44 -1.14
CA TYR A 159 -20.14 -13.33 -0.05
C TYR A 159 -20.99 -14.58 -0.07
N GLN A 160 -20.36 -15.71 0.08
CA GLN A 160 -20.98 -17.01 0.21
C GLN A 160 -20.40 -17.74 1.40
N LYS A 161 -21.22 -18.15 2.33
CA LYS A 161 -20.83 -19.04 3.43
C LYS A 161 -20.86 -20.48 2.93
N GLU A 162 -19.89 -21.29 3.36
CA GLU A 162 -19.89 -22.71 3.05
C GLU A 162 -21.16 -23.36 3.62
N ASN A 163 -21.93 -24.03 2.77
CA ASN A 163 -23.25 -24.64 3.08
C ASN A 163 -24.42 -23.65 3.31
N ASP A 164 -24.32 -22.44 2.84
CA ASP A 164 -25.40 -21.47 2.87
C ASP A 164 -25.65 -20.93 1.45
N ASP A 165 -26.89 -21.05 0.98
CA ASP A 165 -27.28 -20.57 -0.36
C ASP A 165 -27.53 -19.04 -0.38
N GLN A 166 -27.45 -18.38 0.78
CA GLN A 166 -27.62 -16.93 0.84
C GLN A 166 -26.37 -16.22 0.36
N ILE A 167 -26.53 -15.40 -0.66
CA ILE A 167 -25.49 -14.52 -1.18
C ILE A 167 -25.70 -13.11 -0.62
N ASN A 168 -24.73 -12.63 0.16
CA ASN A 168 -24.72 -11.25 0.60
C ASN A 168 -23.84 -10.42 -0.34
N ASN A 169 -24.31 -9.23 -0.68
CA ASN A 169 -23.63 -8.32 -1.58
C ASN A 169 -23.10 -7.12 -0.81
N TYR A 170 -21.90 -6.73 -1.13
CA TYR A 170 -21.30 -5.49 -0.69
C TYR A 170 -20.72 -4.73 -1.87
N GLN A 171 -21.03 -3.47 -1.96
CA GLN A 171 -20.52 -2.57 -3.00
C GLN A 171 -19.87 -1.35 -2.35
N ALA A 172 -18.79 -0.90 -2.92
CA ALA A 172 -18.14 0.34 -2.52
C ALA A 172 -17.69 1.11 -3.74
N LEU A 173 -17.90 2.42 -3.71
CA LEU A 173 -17.31 3.38 -4.64
C LEU A 173 -16.42 4.32 -3.84
N LEU A 174 -15.15 4.33 -4.17
CA LEU A 174 -14.13 5.20 -3.61
C LEU A 174 -13.80 6.25 -4.65
N SER A 175 -14.06 7.51 -4.36
CA SER A 175 -13.75 8.64 -5.24
C SER A 175 -12.79 9.58 -4.57
N ASN A 176 -11.71 9.92 -5.26
CA ASN A 176 -10.77 10.96 -4.85
C ASN A 176 -10.54 11.91 -6.03
N LEU A 177 -10.89 13.17 -5.83
CA LEU A 177 -10.71 14.24 -6.82
C LEU A 177 -9.69 15.22 -6.26
N THR A 178 -8.59 15.40 -6.97
CA THR A 178 -7.51 16.32 -6.58
C THR A 178 -7.41 17.49 -7.55
N LEU A 179 -7.46 18.69 -7.05
CA LEU A 179 -7.03 19.91 -7.76
C LEU A 179 -5.70 20.33 -7.18
N GLY A 180 -4.68 20.44 -8.01
CA GLY A 180 -3.35 20.76 -7.51
C GLY A 180 -2.54 21.67 -8.41
N THR A 181 -1.45 22.20 -7.86
CA THR A 181 -0.47 23.02 -8.58
C THR A 181 0.94 22.73 -8.10
N ASP A 182 1.88 22.73 -9.08
CA ASP A 182 3.32 22.59 -8.86
C ASP A 182 4.01 23.81 -9.50
N LEU A 183 4.24 24.85 -8.71
CA LEU A 183 4.81 26.12 -9.19
C LEU A 183 6.28 26.24 -8.79
N LYS A 184 7.16 26.42 -9.77
CA LYS A 184 8.51 26.91 -9.54
C LYS A 184 8.50 28.42 -9.74
N ILE A 185 8.37 29.18 -8.63
CA ILE A 185 8.29 30.65 -8.70
C ILE A 185 9.62 31.22 -9.19
N ASN A 186 10.71 30.67 -8.68
CA ASN A 186 12.06 30.97 -9.14
C ASN A 186 13.02 29.83 -8.78
N GLN A 187 14.32 30.00 -8.98
CA GLN A 187 15.34 28.98 -8.64
C GLN A 187 15.40 28.63 -7.14
N LYS A 188 14.85 29.51 -6.28
CA LYS A 188 14.93 29.39 -4.81
C LYS A 188 13.61 28.95 -4.18
N ILE A 189 12.48 29.07 -4.86
CA ILE A 189 11.15 28.86 -4.28
C ILE A 189 10.34 27.93 -5.16
N ASP A 190 9.97 26.77 -4.59
CA ASP A 190 8.98 25.87 -5.16
C ASP A 190 7.73 25.90 -4.26
N LEU A 191 6.55 26.00 -4.86
CA LEU A 191 5.25 25.95 -4.19
C LEU A 191 4.45 24.77 -4.74
N ASN A 192 4.00 23.90 -3.87
CA ASN A 192 3.07 22.83 -4.20
C ASN A 192 1.81 23.03 -3.34
N ALA A 193 0.66 22.97 -3.97
CA ALA A 193 -0.61 23.02 -3.25
C ALA A 193 -1.59 22.01 -3.87
N SER A 194 -2.35 21.34 -3.05
CA SER A 194 -3.46 20.49 -3.47
C SER A 194 -4.67 20.64 -2.59
N LEU A 195 -5.82 20.42 -3.19
CA LEU A 195 -7.12 20.26 -2.57
C LEU A 195 -7.69 18.93 -3.01
N ASP A 196 -7.89 18.02 -2.07
CA ASP A 196 -8.33 16.65 -2.32
C ASP A 196 -9.72 16.45 -1.71
N TRP A 197 -10.70 16.16 -2.54
CA TRP A 197 -12.01 15.72 -2.08
C TRP A 197 -12.11 14.22 -2.16
N ARG A 198 -12.38 13.58 -1.03
CA ARG A 198 -12.54 12.12 -0.91
C ARG A 198 -13.94 11.79 -0.49
N LYS A 199 -14.58 10.90 -1.25
CA LYS A 199 -15.89 10.39 -0.94
C LYS A 199 -15.94 8.88 -1.10
N ASN A 200 -16.32 8.19 -0.03
CA ASN A 200 -16.56 6.76 -0.05
C ASN A 200 -18.05 6.49 0.13
N ILE A 201 -18.64 5.75 -0.79
CA ILE A 201 -20.05 5.34 -0.73
C ILE A 201 -20.06 3.82 -0.66
N THR A 202 -20.76 3.29 0.33
CA THR A 202 -20.92 1.85 0.51
C THR A 202 -22.39 1.46 0.47
N LYS A 203 -22.68 0.24 -0.02
CA LYS A 203 -24.02 -0.35 -0.02
C LYS A 203 -23.90 -1.83 0.33
N GLY A 204 -24.79 -2.30 1.21
CA GLY A 204 -24.77 -3.65 1.74
C GLY A 204 -23.85 -3.77 2.97
N ASN A 205 -23.68 -4.98 3.45
CA ASN A 205 -22.87 -5.25 4.62
C ASN A 205 -21.61 -6.03 4.19
N TYR A 206 -20.45 -5.58 4.64
CA TYR A 206 -19.24 -6.38 4.54
C TYR A 206 -19.30 -7.52 5.58
N LEU A 207 -18.78 -8.69 5.23
CA LEU A 207 -18.73 -9.85 6.11
C LEU A 207 -17.30 -10.27 6.44
N ILE A 208 -16.32 -9.70 5.74
CA ILE A 208 -14.89 -9.92 5.92
C ILE A 208 -14.27 -8.61 6.38
N SER A 209 -13.51 -8.64 7.48
CA SER A 209 -12.93 -7.43 8.10
C SER A 209 -12.06 -6.63 7.13
N ASN A 210 -11.34 -7.30 6.24
CA ASN A 210 -10.52 -6.66 5.21
C ASN A 210 -11.33 -5.89 4.13
N ASP A 211 -12.66 -5.99 4.15
CA ASP A 211 -13.52 -5.25 3.23
C ASP A 211 -14.14 -4.02 3.88
N GLU A 212 -13.86 -3.80 5.16
CA GLU A 212 -14.31 -2.60 5.86
C GLU A 212 -13.73 -1.36 5.20
N ILE A 213 -14.62 -0.54 4.70
CA ILE A 213 -14.27 0.75 4.10
C ILE A 213 -14.94 1.82 4.93
N ASP A 214 -14.13 2.64 5.56
CA ASP A 214 -14.65 3.81 6.26
C ASP A 214 -15.45 4.68 5.30
N VAL A 215 -16.68 4.96 5.66
CA VAL A 215 -17.50 5.91 4.92
C VAL A 215 -16.98 7.30 5.23
N LYS A 216 -16.31 7.90 4.25
CA LYS A 216 -15.68 9.23 4.36
C LYS A 216 -16.27 10.17 3.35
N ASP A 217 -16.47 11.40 3.77
CA ASP A 217 -16.74 12.54 2.89
C ASP A 217 -15.88 13.68 3.44
N SER A 218 -14.69 13.86 2.92
CA SER A 218 -13.70 14.77 3.48
C SER A 218 -13.03 15.65 2.43
N LEU A 219 -12.70 16.86 2.84
CA LEU A 219 -11.91 17.79 2.06
C LEU A 219 -10.55 17.96 2.72
N ASN A 220 -9.48 17.58 2.03
CA ASN A 220 -8.13 17.72 2.53
C ASN A 220 -7.42 18.82 1.75
N HIS A 221 -6.66 19.64 2.43
CA HIS A 221 -5.75 20.59 1.78
C HIS A 221 -4.31 20.29 2.19
N ASN A 222 -3.41 20.53 1.27
CA ASN A 222 -1.97 20.45 1.51
C ASN A 222 -1.27 21.57 0.76
N ILE A 223 -0.54 22.41 1.49
CA ILE A 223 0.26 23.51 0.93
C ILE A 223 1.68 23.33 1.42
N SER A 224 2.63 23.29 0.50
CA SER A 224 4.05 23.16 0.80
C SER A 224 4.87 24.19 0.04
N VAL A 225 5.62 24.98 0.77
CA VAL A 225 6.60 25.92 0.23
C VAL A 225 7.99 25.40 0.55
N LYS A 226 8.80 25.16 -0.49
CA LYS A 226 10.20 24.81 -0.36
C LYS A 226 11.07 26.02 -0.66
N LEU A 227 11.83 26.46 0.32
CA LEU A 227 12.84 27.51 0.19
C LEU A 227 14.22 26.87 0.07
N LYS A 228 14.89 27.10 -1.05
CA LYS A 228 16.26 26.64 -1.30
C LYS A 228 17.24 27.74 -0.92
N THR A 229 18.16 27.43 -0.03
CA THR A 229 19.25 28.32 0.36
C THR A 229 20.58 27.76 -0.14
N PRO A 230 21.00 28.06 -1.39
CA PRO A 230 22.17 27.45 -2.02
C PRO A 230 23.47 27.69 -1.26
N GLN A 231 23.59 28.83 -0.61
CA GLN A 231 24.78 29.22 0.16
C GLN A 231 24.99 28.38 1.43
N LEU A 232 23.92 27.75 1.95
CA LEU A 232 23.96 26.96 3.17
C LEU A 232 23.76 25.46 2.87
N GLN A 233 23.66 25.06 1.59
CA GLN A 233 23.29 23.71 1.17
C GLN A 233 22.09 23.16 1.94
N SER A 234 21.12 24.04 2.23
CA SER A 234 19.97 23.72 3.07
C SER A 234 18.65 24.02 2.37
N HIS A 235 17.63 23.29 2.78
CA HIS A 235 16.26 23.50 2.33
C HIS A 235 15.35 23.68 3.53
N ILE A 236 14.48 24.68 3.47
CA ILE A 236 13.42 24.88 4.45
C ILE A 236 12.09 24.57 3.77
N TYR A 237 11.30 23.69 4.40
CA TYR A 237 9.94 23.38 3.98
C TYR A 237 8.98 23.95 5.01
N LEU A 238 8.04 24.73 4.54
CA LEU A 238 6.87 25.13 5.29
C LEU A 238 5.69 24.35 4.74
N LYS A 239 5.04 23.56 5.58
CA LYS A 239 3.89 22.75 5.18
C LYS A 239 2.71 23.10 6.05
N ASN A 240 1.56 23.30 5.43
CA ASN A 240 0.28 23.36 6.08
C ASN A 240 -0.61 22.28 5.48
N SER A 241 -1.21 21.46 6.31
CA SER A 241 -2.15 20.43 5.91
C SER A 241 -3.35 20.45 6.83
N GLY A 242 -4.51 20.08 6.31
CA GLY A 242 -5.70 19.93 7.10
C GLY A 242 -6.68 19.00 6.44
N LYS A 243 -7.51 18.38 7.27
CA LYS A 243 -8.59 17.50 6.89
C LYS A 243 -9.86 17.97 7.54
N TYR A 244 -10.86 18.28 6.72
CA TYR A 244 -12.18 18.70 7.12
C TYR A 244 -13.19 17.58 6.81
N ASP A 245 -13.90 17.10 7.81
CA ASP A 245 -14.99 16.16 7.60
C ASP A 245 -16.25 16.92 7.17
N LEU A 246 -16.73 16.62 5.95
CA LEU A 246 -17.91 17.29 5.38
C LEU A 246 -19.23 16.79 6.00
N ARG A 247 -19.24 15.62 6.63
CA ARG A 247 -20.42 15.03 7.28
C ARG A 247 -20.62 15.60 8.68
N GLU A 248 -19.54 15.58 9.48
CA GLU A 248 -19.55 16.11 10.85
C GLU A 248 -19.39 17.63 10.88
N GLN A 249 -18.99 18.23 9.74
CA GLN A 249 -18.74 19.67 9.59
C GLN A 249 -17.67 20.20 10.54
N GLU A 250 -16.64 19.42 10.77
CA GLU A 250 -15.54 19.78 11.67
C GLU A 250 -14.17 19.46 11.07
N TRP A 251 -13.12 20.04 11.64
CA TRP A 251 -11.75 19.72 11.28
C TRP A 251 -11.29 18.50 12.06
N ASP A 252 -10.92 17.44 11.37
CA ASP A 252 -10.26 16.26 11.96
C ASP A 252 -8.79 16.53 12.25
N GLU A 253 -8.15 17.30 11.37
CA GLU A 253 -6.72 17.59 11.46
C GLU A 253 -6.43 18.97 10.89
N LEU A 254 -5.58 19.74 11.56
CA LEU A 254 -5.06 21.00 11.04
C LEU A 254 -3.63 21.20 11.55
N LYS A 255 -2.63 21.04 10.68
CA LYS A 255 -1.24 20.89 11.04
C LYS A 255 -0.32 21.85 10.30
N ILE A 256 0.62 22.43 11.03
CA ILE A 256 1.71 23.25 10.48
C ILE A 256 3.03 22.55 10.76
N ASN A 257 3.85 22.36 9.72
CA ASN A 257 5.17 21.78 9.84
C ASN A 257 6.22 22.72 9.27
N ILE A 258 7.31 22.88 10.00
CA ILE A 258 8.51 23.59 9.56
C ILE A 258 9.65 22.58 9.57
N ILE A 259 10.20 22.27 8.41
CA ILE A 259 11.27 21.28 8.28
C ILE A 259 12.49 21.97 7.68
N ARG A 260 13.62 21.91 8.37
CA ARG A 260 14.91 22.33 7.83
C ARG A 260 15.76 21.09 7.54
N LYS A 261 16.14 20.92 6.29
CA LYS A 261 17.05 19.86 5.86
C LYS A 261 18.41 20.44 5.57
N LEU A 262 19.44 19.84 6.16
CA LEU A 262 20.86 20.07 5.91
C LEU A 262 21.46 18.77 5.34
N ASP A 263 22.71 18.79 4.86
CA ASP A 263 23.29 17.63 4.19
C ASP A 263 23.33 16.35 5.05
N CYS A 264 23.57 16.49 6.35
CA CYS A 264 23.73 15.34 7.26
C CYS A 264 22.63 15.22 8.32
N HIS A 265 21.72 16.18 8.41
CA HIS A 265 20.67 16.13 9.41
C HIS A 265 19.43 16.92 9.02
N SER A 266 18.31 16.61 9.64
CA SER A 266 17.08 17.38 9.53
C SER A 266 16.54 17.74 10.91
N PHE A 267 15.92 18.90 10.97
CA PHE A 267 15.15 19.36 12.12
C PHE A 267 13.72 19.63 11.66
N SER A 268 12.74 19.07 12.36
CA SER A 268 11.33 19.34 12.10
C SER A 268 10.62 19.83 13.36
N PHE A 269 9.77 20.81 13.17
CA PHE A 269 8.82 21.30 14.16
C PHE A 269 7.41 21.12 13.57
N SER A 270 6.54 20.47 14.33
CA SER A 270 5.14 20.25 13.97
C SER A 270 4.23 20.81 15.04
N TYR A 271 3.18 21.50 14.64
CA TYR A 271 2.11 21.96 15.51
C TYR A 271 0.75 21.51 14.98
N GLU A 272 0.06 20.68 15.78
CA GLU A 272 -1.30 20.24 15.53
C GLU A 272 -2.26 21.21 16.23
N ILE A 273 -3.04 21.96 15.44
CA ILE A 273 -3.84 23.07 15.97
C ILE A 273 -5.03 22.55 16.77
N ILE A 274 -5.68 21.47 16.33
CA ILE A 274 -6.89 20.94 16.95
C ILE A 274 -6.57 20.32 18.31
N GLU A 275 -5.54 19.51 18.36
CA GLU A 275 -5.09 18.85 19.58
C GLU A 275 -4.27 19.78 20.50
N ASN A 276 -3.92 20.97 20.01
CA ASN A 276 -3.01 21.89 20.66
C ASN A 276 -1.68 21.23 21.07
N ALA A 277 -1.18 20.36 20.20
CA ALA A 277 0.01 19.55 20.43
C ALA A 277 1.17 19.99 19.52
N PHE A 278 2.38 19.95 20.04
CA PHE A 278 3.57 20.17 19.22
C PHE A 278 4.55 19.03 19.34
N SER A 279 5.32 18.81 18.29
CA SER A 279 6.42 17.87 18.27
C SER A 279 7.67 18.46 17.65
N ILE A 280 8.82 18.03 18.15
CA ILE A 280 10.12 18.40 17.60
C ILE A 280 10.86 17.10 17.32
N GLU A 281 11.37 16.98 16.11
CA GLU A 281 12.13 15.81 15.69
C GLU A 281 13.49 16.22 15.14
N PHE A 282 14.49 15.46 15.48
CA PHE A 282 15.85 15.61 14.96
C PHE A 282 16.30 14.27 14.38
N SER A 283 16.78 14.27 13.14
CA SER A 283 17.29 13.08 12.45
C SER A 283 18.68 13.34 11.88
N ILE A 284 19.55 12.36 12.04
CA ILE A 284 20.91 12.33 11.44
C ILE A 284 20.88 11.24 10.35
N PHE A 285 21.48 11.53 9.17
CA PHE A 285 21.51 10.61 8.03
C PHE A 285 22.94 10.12 7.77
#